data_91d2743d8bd66a28b60f4503e6535fcc
#
_entry.id   91d2743d8bd66a28b60f4503e6535fcc
#
_cell.length_a   1.000
_cell.length_b   1.000
_cell.length_c   1.000
_cell.angle_alpha   90.00
_cell.angle_beta   90.00
_cell.angle_gamma   90.00
#
_symmetry.space_group_name_H-M   'P 1'
#
loop_
_entity.id
_entity.type
_entity.pdbx_description
1 polymer ?
#
loop_
_entity_poly.entity_id
_entity_poly.type
_entity_poly.pdbx_seq_one_letter_code
_entity_poly.pdbx_strand_id
1 'polypeptide(L)'
;MKRRALILGSLALSASLLLSACGVSAASSQAASASSEAVASSAAASSEASGESVQLTVFAAASLTETLNEIAEQYKTVAPNVELVFNFDSSGTLKTQIEEGADCDLFLSAAQKQMNALQDEDLINTGTRVDLLENKVVLAVPEGNPADIQSFEDIGTDPCKRIALGNEDVPVGSYSVEILTNLGILDELESGNKITYGSNVKEVTTQVKEAAADCGIVYATDAFSAGLETVDQATVEECSPVIYPAALTASTEHADEAQAFLDYLTTDDAAAIFVSVGFAMVK
;
A
#
# COMPACT_ATOMS: atom_id res chain seq x y z
N MET A 1 -9.28 -14.53 -50.07
CA MET A 1 -8.15 -15.10 -50.86
C MET A 1 -6.91 -15.09 -49.97
N LYS A 2 -6.47 -16.29 -49.57
CA LYS A 2 -5.10 -16.88 -49.66
C LYS A 2 -3.99 -15.94 -49.03
N ARG A 3 -3.08 -16.35 -48.15
CA ARG A 3 -2.45 -17.65 -47.84
C ARG A 3 -1.80 -17.63 -46.45
N ARG A 4 -1.78 -18.78 -45.87
CA ARG A 4 -1.00 -19.34 -44.76
C ARG A 4 0.50 -19.26 -44.99
N ALA A 5 1.28 -19.15 -43.91
CA ALA A 5 2.56 -19.87 -43.79
C ALA A 5 2.83 -20.23 -42.33
N LEU A 6 2.84 -21.53 -42.06
CA LEU A 6 3.44 -22.19 -40.90
C LEU A 6 4.95 -22.33 -41.15
N ILE A 7 5.76 -22.19 -40.10
CA ILE A 7 7.09 -22.80 -40.05
C ILE A 7 7.25 -23.49 -38.70
N LEU A 8 7.35 -24.82 -38.73
CA LEU A 8 7.85 -25.72 -37.67
C LEU A 8 9.38 -25.89 -37.84
N GLY A 9 10.07 -26.13 -36.74
CA GLY A 9 11.46 -26.60 -36.66
C GLY A 9 11.83 -26.83 -35.21
N SER A 10 11.69 -27.93 -34.65
CA SER A 10 12.43 -29.19 -34.42
C SER A 10 13.76 -29.05 -33.67
N LEU A 11 13.76 -29.52 -32.43
CA LEU A 11 14.52 -30.65 -31.81
C LEU A 11 16.06 -30.54 -31.74
N ALA A 12 16.64 -30.57 -30.54
CA ALA A 12 17.74 -31.51 -30.22
C ALA A 12 17.96 -31.65 -28.70
N LEU A 13 17.93 -32.84 -28.30
CA LEU A 13 18.17 -33.56 -27.06
C LEU A 13 19.68 -33.77 -26.86
N SER A 14 20.20 -33.57 -25.64
CA SER A 14 21.47 -34.19 -25.21
C SER A 14 21.48 -34.47 -23.72
N ALA A 15 21.41 -35.71 -23.37
CA ALA A 15 21.66 -36.28 -22.05
C ALA A 15 23.17 -36.60 -21.90
N SER A 16 23.71 -36.42 -20.73
CA SER A 16 24.98 -37.04 -20.29
C SER A 16 24.93 -37.37 -18.84
N LEU A 17 24.80 -38.64 -18.52
CA LEU A 17 25.10 -39.29 -17.25
C LEU A 17 26.62 -39.49 -17.14
N LEU A 18 27.21 -39.35 -15.95
CA LEU A 18 28.34 -40.13 -15.48
C LEU A 18 28.26 -40.35 -13.98
N LEU A 19 28.22 -41.59 -13.58
CA LEU A 19 28.42 -42.18 -12.24
C LEU A 19 29.93 -42.31 -11.93
N SER A 20 30.32 -42.25 -10.63
CA SER A 20 31.33 -43.11 -9.97
C SER A 20 31.34 -42.69 -8.48
N ALA A 21 30.99 -43.46 -7.54
CA ALA A 21 31.38 -44.76 -6.96
C ALA A 21 32.44 -44.64 -5.86
N CYS A 22 32.00 -45.04 -4.64
CA CYS A 22 32.63 -45.79 -3.53
C CYS A 22 33.96 -45.38 -2.90
N GLY A 23 33.90 -45.37 -1.56
CA GLY A 23 35.08 -45.53 -0.66
C GLY A 23 34.66 -45.67 0.79
N VAL A 24 34.40 -46.92 1.23
CA VAL A 24 34.20 -47.35 2.63
C VAL A 24 35.55 -47.57 3.29
N SER A 25 35.77 -47.13 4.53
CA SER A 25 36.56 -47.86 5.49
C SER A 25 36.26 -47.50 6.94
N ALA A 26 35.94 -48.51 7.71
CA ALA A 26 35.72 -48.51 9.14
C ALA A 26 37.01 -48.83 9.90
N ALA A 27 37.05 -48.47 11.18
CA ALA A 27 37.52 -49.20 12.38
C ALA A 27 38.13 -48.20 13.37
N SER A 28 37.57 -48.14 14.49
CA SER A 28 37.56 -48.88 15.76
C SER A 28 38.38 -48.22 16.88
N SER A 29 37.65 -47.92 17.94
CA SER A 29 37.92 -48.08 19.39
C SER A 29 39.18 -47.47 20.04
N GLN A 30 39.04 -46.67 21.07
CA GLN A 30 39.03 -47.11 22.47
C GLN A 30 38.90 -45.94 23.47
N ALA A 31 38.33 -46.26 24.62
CA ALA A 31 38.03 -45.39 25.72
C ALA A 31 39.26 -45.03 26.57
N ALA A 32 39.24 -43.87 27.21
CA ALA A 32 39.83 -43.65 28.51
C ALA A 32 39.12 -42.49 29.23
N SER A 33 38.65 -42.80 30.45
CA SER A 33 38.05 -41.87 31.41
C SER A 33 39.13 -40.99 32.05
N ALA A 34 38.76 -39.70 32.34
CA ALA A 34 39.14 -38.99 33.56
C ALA A 34 38.40 -37.67 33.69
N SER A 35 37.51 -37.62 34.61
CA SER A 35 37.22 -36.73 35.74
C SER A 35 37.51 -35.22 35.66
N SER A 36 36.43 -34.47 36.00
CA SER A 36 36.33 -33.23 36.79
C SER A 36 36.87 -31.93 36.23
N GLU A 37 36.02 -30.92 35.97
CA GLU A 37 35.57 -29.92 36.96
C GLU A 37 34.50 -29.00 36.31
N ALA A 38 33.48 -28.71 37.09
CA ALA A 38 32.41 -27.80 36.72
C ALA A 38 32.90 -26.36 36.77
N VAL A 39 32.77 -25.66 35.61
CA VAL A 39 32.72 -24.20 35.61
C VAL A 39 31.35 -23.83 34.98
N ALA A 40 30.48 -23.35 35.85
CA ALA A 40 29.21 -22.78 35.44
C ALA A 40 29.49 -21.48 34.65
N SER A 41 29.47 -21.57 33.34
CA SER A 41 29.32 -20.41 32.47
C SER A 41 27.84 -20.28 32.16
N SER A 42 27.20 -19.25 32.73
CA SER A 42 25.85 -18.86 32.37
C SER A 42 25.90 -18.37 30.93
N ALA A 43 25.62 -19.26 29.99
CA ALA A 43 25.26 -18.89 28.66
C ALA A 43 23.84 -18.31 28.75
N ALA A 44 23.73 -16.99 28.59
CA ALA A 44 22.48 -16.37 28.22
C ALA A 44 22.02 -17.07 26.93
N ALA A 45 21.00 -17.88 27.04
CA ALA A 45 20.29 -18.40 25.91
C ALA A 45 19.63 -17.20 25.23
N SER A 46 20.23 -16.69 24.17
CA SER A 46 19.46 -15.97 23.14
C SER A 46 18.50 -17.03 22.59
N SER A 47 17.23 -16.91 22.94
CA SER A 47 16.19 -17.65 22.25
C SER A 47 16.15 -17.11 20.81
N GLU A 48 16.86 -17.76 19.91
CA GLU A 48 16.55 -17.66 18.50
C GLU A 48 15.11 -18.20 18.36
N ALA A 49 14.18 -17.29 18.13
CA ALA A 49 12.83 -17.65 17.74
C ALA A 49 12.92 -18.25 16.33
N SER A 50 13.14 -19.57 16.27
CA SER A 50 12.99 -20.37 15.06
C SER A 50 11.50 -20.58 14.82
N GLY A 51 10.75 -19.48 14.58
CA GLY A 51 9.42 -19.54 14.00
C GLY A 51 9.52 -19.90 12.53
N GLU A 52 8.58 -20.68 12.03
CA GLU A 52 8.40 -20.88 10.59
C GLU A 52 8.26 -19.49 9.92
N SER A 53 8.91 -19.29 8.77
CA SER A 53 8.82 -18.01 8.05
C SER A 53 7.40 -17.87 7.49
N VAL A 54 6.74 -16.78 7.82
CA VAL A 54 5.38 -16.45 7.35
C VAL A 54 5.48 -15.27 6.40
N GLN A 55 4.82 -15.36 5.26
CA GLN A 55 4.63 -14.25 4.32
C GLN A 55 3.23 -13.69 4.51
N LEU A 56 3.13 -12.39 4.81
CA LEU A 56 1.86 -11.68 4.86
C LEU A 56 1.67 -10.83 3.62
N THR A 57 0.57 -11.05 2.93
CA THR A 57 0.16 -10.23 1.79
C THR A 57 -0.72 -9.07 2.27
N VAL A 58 -0.23 -7.85 2.14
CA VAL A 58 -0.88 -6.64 2.62
C VAL A 58 -1.33 -5.79 1.43
N PHE A 59 -2.63 -5.62 1.26
CA PHE A 59 -3.20 -4.71 0.29
C PHE A 59 -3.40 -3.33 0.93
N ALA A 60 -2.76 -2.31 0.39
CA ALA A 60 -2.79 -0.98 0.98
C ALA A 60 -2.97 0.11 -0.07
N ALA A 61 -3.76 1.12 0.28
CA ALA A 61 -3.94 2.31 -0.56
C ALA A 61 -2.59 2.90 -0.99
N ALA A 62 -2.46 3.30 -2.24
CA ALA A 62 -1.23 3.83 -2.83
C ALA A 62 -0.64 5.02 -2.05
N SER A 63 -1.47 5.80 -1.36
CA SER A 63 -1.07 6.89 -0.46
C SER A 63 -0.25 6.45 0.75
N LEU A 64 -0.26 5.15 1.09
CA LEU A 64 0.48 4.57 2.22
C LEU A 64 1.86 3.99 1.79
N THR A 65 2.21 4.06 0.51
CA THR A 65 3.40 3.38 -0.04
C THR A 65 4.67 3.70 0.72
N GLU A 66 4.98 4.98 0.92
CA GLU A 66 6.23 5.41 1.56
C GLU A 66 6.26 5.02 3.03
N THR A 67 5.18 5.28 3.76
CA THR A 67 5.10 5.02 5.21
C THR A 67 5.12 3.53 5.53
N LEU A 68 4.36 2.71 4.80
CA LEU A 68 4.34 1.27 5.05
C LEU A 68 5.65 0.57 4.67
N ASN A 69 6.35 1.03 3.63
CA ASN A 69 7.70 0.53 3.33
C ASN A 69 8.69 0.86 4.46
N GLU A 70 8.65 2.07 5.03
CA GLU A 70 9.49 2.45 6.16
C GLU A 70 9.12 1.66 7.43
N ILE A 71 7.83 1.51 7.72
CA ILE A 71 7.31 0.70 8.83
C ILE A 71 7.75 -0.76 8.68
N ALA A 72 7.72 -1.33 7.48
CA ALA A 72 8.14 -2.71 7.23
C ALA A 72 9.62 -2.93 7.59
N GLU A 73 10.50 -1.98 7.28
CA GLU A 73 11.91 -2.08 7.67
C GLU A 73 12.10 -2.08 9.20
N GLN A 74 11.27 -1.32 9.93
CA GLN A 74 11.30 -1.36 11.40
C GLN A 74 10.69 -2.66 11.94
N TYR A 75 9.57 -3.11 11.36
CA TYR A 75 8.87 -4.32 11.80
C TYR A 75 9.72 -5.60 11.69
N LYS A 76 10.66 -5.66 10.74
CA LYS A 76 11.64 -6.76 10.64
C LYS A 76 12.45 -6.97 11.93
N THR A 77 12.63 -5.93 12.74
CA THR A 77 13.33 -6.02 14.02
C THR A 77 12.45 -6.60 15.12
N VAL A 78 11.13 -6.46 15.00
CA VAL A 78 10.12 -6.95 15.94
C VAL A 78 9.70 -8.37 15.62
N ALA A 79 9.48 -8.67 14.34
CA ALA A 79 9.04 -9.97 13.85
C ALA A 79 9.92 -10.45 12.68
N PRO A 80 11.17 -10.90 12.95
CA PRO A 80 12.13 -11.25 11.89
C PRO A 80 11.74 -12.49 11.07
N ASN A 81 10.76 -13.26 11.52
CA ASN A 81 10.20 -14.41 10.80
C ASN A 81 9.00 -14.04 9.91
N VAL A 82 8.54 -12.78 9.90
CA VAL A 82 7.43 -12.31 9.09
C VAL A 82 7.96 -11.48 7.92
N GLU A 83 7.63 -11.89 6.69
CA GLU A 83 7.90 -11.15 5.47
C GLU A 83 6.63 -10.43 5.03
N LEU A 84 6.67 -9.09 4.96
CA LEU A 84 5.56 -8.28 4.45
C LEU A 84 5.68 -8.11 2.94
N VAL A 85 4.65 -8.51 2.20
CA VAL A 85 4.52 -8.31 0.76
C VAL A 85 3.37 -7.36 0.50
N PHE A 86 3.68 -6.19 -0.05
CA PHE A 86 2.67 -5.16 -0.30
C PHE A 86 2.17 -5.19 -1.74
N ASN A 87 0.85 -5.01 -1.88
CA ASN A 87 0.22 -4.61 -3.13
C ASN A 87 -0.36 -3.19 -2.93
N PHE A 88 0.25 -2.21 -3.58
CA PHE A 88 -0.16 -0.82 -3.50
C PHE A 88 -0.92 -0.40 -4.76
N ASP A 89 -2.18 -0.04 -4.60
CA ASP A 89 -3.00 0.53 -5.68
C ASP A 89 -4.14 1.38 -5.10
N SER A 90 -5.08 1.82 -5.94
CA SER A 90 -6.31 2.45 -5.44
C SER A 90 -7.09 1.47 -4.57
N SER A 91 -7.73 1.99 -3.52
CA SER A 91 -8.51 1.13 -2.64
C SER A 91 -9.68 0.44 -3.37
N GLY A 92 -10.19 1.05 -4.44
CA GLY A 92 -11.23 0.44 -5.27
C GLY A 92 -10.70 -0.74 -6.08
N THR A 93 -9.54 -0.59 -6.72
CA THR A 93 -8.86 -1.70 -7.44
C THR A 93 -8.55 -2.85 -6.49
N LEU A 94 -7.99 -2.55 -5.30
CA LEU A 94 -7.67 -3.57 -4.30
C LEU A 94 -8.92 -4.28 -3.77
N LYS A 95 -10.00 -3.52 -3.52
CA LYS A 95 -11.30 -4.07 -3.17
C LYS A 95 -11.77 -5.09 -4.21
N THR A 96 -11.75 -4.72 -5.48
CA THR A 96 -12.16 -5.62 -6.57
C THR A 96 -11.29 -6.88 -6.63
N GLN A 97 -9.98 -6.76 -6.41
CA GLN A 97 -9.10 -7.93 -6.34
C GLN A 97 -9.47 -8.88 -5.19
N ILE A 98 -9.84 -8.33 -4.02
CA ILE A 98 -10.30 -9.13 -2.86
C ILE A 98 -11.63 -9.81 -3.20
N GLU A 99 -12.59 -9.11 -3.81
CA GLU A 99 -13.87 -9.67 -4.30
C GLU A 99 -13.67 -10.80 -5.32
N GLU A 100 -12.62 -10.69 -6.16
CA GLU A 100 -12.24 -11.73 -7.13
C GLU A 100 -11.45 -12.90 -6.51
N GLY A 101 -11.19 -12.85 -5.19
CA GLY A 101 -10.53 -13.91 -4.44
C GLY A 101 -9.01 -13.83 -4.45
N ALA A 102 -8.43 -12.66 -4.62
CA ALA A 102 -7.00 -12.48 -4.47
C ALA A 102 -6.55 -12.78 -3.03
N ASP A 103 -5.39 -13.39 -2.90
CA ASP A 103 -4.75 -13.68 -1.62
C ASP A 103 -4.34 -12.36 -0.93
N CYS A 104 -4.96 -12.11 0.23
CA CYS A 104 -4.75 -10.89 1.01
C CYS A 104 -5.03 -11.18 2.48
N ASP A 105 -4.08 -10.87 3.35
CA ASP A 105 -4.20 -11.06 4.80
C ASP A 105 -4.74 -9.81 5.50
N LEU A 106 -4.29 -8.63 5.06
CA LEU A 106 -4.63 -7.35 5.67
C LEU A 106 -4.94 -6.32 4.60
N PHE A 107 -6.07 -5.62 4.72
CA PHE A 107 -6.47 -4.53 3.84
C PHE A 107 -6.48 -3.19 4.56
N LEU A 108 -5.79 -2.19 3.99
CA LEU A 108 -5.77 -0.79 4.45
C LEU A 108 -6.35 0.11 3.34
N SER A 109 -7.50 0.69 3.60
CA SER A 109 -8.21 1.53 2.64
C SER A 109 -8.04 3.01 2.93
N ALA A 110 -8.01 3.85 1.89
CA ALA A 110 -8.01 5.31 2.02
C ALA A 110 -9.42 5.92 2.14
N ALA A 111 -10.46 5.10 2.27
CA ALA A 111 -11.82 5.54 2.59
C ALA A 111 -12.65 4.41 3.21
N GLN A 112 -13.65 4.80 3.97
CA GLN A 112 -14.60 3.88 4.59
C GLN A 112 -15.44 3.11 3.55
N LYS A 113 -15.73 3.73 2.38
CA LYS A 113 -16.59 3.17 1.34
C LYS A 113 -16.17 1.77 0.90
N GLN A 114 -14.89 1.57 0.59
CA GLN A 114 -14.36 0.31 0.09
C GLN A 114 -14.32 -0.76 1.20
N MET A 115 -13.95 -0.36 2.41
CA MET A 115 -13.97 -1.25 3.57
C MET A 115 -15.40 -1.69 3.92
N ASN A 116 -16.37 -0.77 3.85
CA ASN A 116 -17.78 -1.09 4.08
C ASN A 116 -18.31 -2.08 3.04
N ALA A 117 -17.96 -1.90 1.75
CA ALA A 117 -18.38 -2.81 0.70
C ALA A 117 -17.88 -4.25 0.95
N LEU A 118 -16.60 -4.42 1.28
CA LEU A 118 -16.06 -5.74 1.63
C LEU A 118 -16.67 -6.33 2.90
N GLN A 119 -16.99 -5.47 3.87
CA GLN A 119 -17.67 -5.90 5.10
C GLN A 119 -19.08 -6.39 4.81
N ASP A 120 -19.84 -5.70 3.95
CA ASP A 120 -21.21 -6.06 3.56
C ASP A 120 -21.27 -7.39 2.79
N GLU A 121 -20.13 -7.80 2.19
CA GLU A 121 -19.92 -9.07 1.49
C GLU A 121 -19.28 -10.15 2.37
N ASP A 122 -19.13 -9.91 3.68
CA ASP A 122 -18.47 -10.82 4.62
C ASP A 122 -17.01 -11.18 4.25
N LEU A 123 -16.31 -10.31 3.48
CA LEU A 123 -14.92 -10.52 3.05
C LEU A 123 -13.89 -9.96 4.04
N ILE A 124 -14.34 -9.27 5.08
CA ILE A 124 -13.51 -8.67 6.15
C ILE A 124 -13.86 -9.30 7.49
N ASN A 125 -12.84 -9.58 8.30
CA ASN A 125 -13.04 -9.92 9.70
C ASN A 125 -13.38 -8.64 10.49
N THR A 126 -14.68 -8.42 10.69
CA THR A 126 -15.21 -7.21 11.35
C THR A 126 -14.71 -7.00 12.77
N GLY A 127 -14.30 -8.08 13.46
CA GLY A 127 -13.73 -8.01 14.81
C GLY A 127 -12.36 -7.38 14.88
N THR A 128 -11.66 -7.27 13.74
CA THR A 128 -10.31 -6.70 13.64
C THR A 128 -10.31 -5.28 13.06
N ARG A 129 -11.46 -4.81 12.55
CA ARG A 129 -11.55 -3.51 11.88
C ARG A 129 -11.28 -2.37 12.84
N VAL A 130 -10.34 -1.50 12.44
CA VAL A 130 -9.99 -0.26 13.15
C VAL A 130 -9.99 0.91 12.18
N ASP A 131 -10.38 2.09 12.66
CA ASP A 131 -10.11 3.35 11.97
C ASP A 131 -8.70 3.80 12.40
N LEU A 132 -7.74 3.65 11.50
CA LEU A 132 -6.31 3.77 11.83
C LEU A 132 -5.82 5.20 11.72
N LEU A 133 -6.09 5.86 10.58
CA LEU A 133 -5.53 7.15 10.24
C LEU A 133 -6.60 8.13 9.74
N GLU A 134 -6.31 9.41 9.90
CA GLU A 134 -7.01 10.53 9.28
C GLU A 134 -6.06 11.28 8.35
N ASN A 135 -6.58 11.74 7.21
CA ASN A 135 -5.86 12.54 6.23
C ASN A 135 -6.66 13.79 5.86
N LYS A 136 -6.12 14.62 4.98
CA LYS A 136 -6.76 15.82 4.46
C LYS A 136 -6.71 15.84 2.96
N VAL A 137 -7.72 16.42 2.32
CA VAL A 137 -7.74 16.68 0.88
C VAL A 137 -7.23 18.08 0.63
N VAL A 138 -6.32 18.22 -0.33
CA VAL A 138 -5.70 19.50 -0.69
C VAL A 138 -5.74 19.71 -2.20
N LEU A 139 -5.67 20.98 -2.59
CA LEU A 139 -5.43 21.40 -3.96
C LEU A 139 -3.92 21.61 -4.13
N ALA A 140 -3.31 20.77 -4.98
CA ALA A 140 -1.90 20.82 -5.29
C ALA A 140 -1.67 21.42 -6.68
N VAL A 141 -0.56 22.14 -6.84
CA VAL A 141 -0.17 22.79 -8.09
C VAL A 141 1.26 22.37 -8.49
N PRO A 142 1.61 22.45 -9.78
CA PRO A 142 2.99 22.25 -10.24
C PRO A 142 3.92 23.35 -9.73
N GLU A 143 5.22 23.08 -9.80
CA GLU A 143 6.25 24.03 -9.36
C GLU A 143 6.06 25.41 -9.99
N GLY A 144 6.02 26.43 -9.12
CA GLY A 144 5.86 27.83 -9.52
C GLY A 144 4.45 28.23 -9.95
N ASN A 145 3.46 27.32 -9.82
CA ASN A 145 2.03 27.60 -10.05
C ASN A 145 1.75 28.47 -11.29
N PRO A 146 2.10 28.01 -12.50
CA PRO A 146 2.05 28.85 -13.72
C PRO A 146 0.62 29.31 -14.10
N ALA A 147 -0.43 28.65 -13.59
CA ALA A 147 -1.81 29.02 -13.80
C ALA A 147 -2.37 29.97 -12.73
N ASP A 148 -1.55 30.34 -11.72
CA ASP A 148 -1.91 31.22 -10.59
C ASP A 148 -3.20 30.79 -9.86
N ILE A 149 -3.35 29.48 -9.62
CA ILE A 149 -4.48 28.88 -8.91
C ILE A 149 -4.21 28.99 -7.40
N GLN A 150 -5.15 29.58 -6.64
CA GLN A 150 -4.97 29.84 -5.22
C GLN A 150 -5.99 29.10 -4.33
N SER A 151 -7.12 28.66 -4.93
CA SER A 151 -8.22 28.03 -4.18
C SER A 151 -8.98 27.01 -5.05
N PHE A 152 -9.85 26.23 -4.42
CA PHE A 152 -10.74 25.31 -5.15
C PHE A 152 -11.70 26.04 -6.10
N GLU A 153 -12.12 27.29 -5.79
CA GLU A 153 -12.99 28.08 -6.65
C GLU A 153 -12.30 28.49 -7.95
N ASP A 154 -10.96 28.61 -7.94
CA ASP A 154 -10.21 28.97 -9.15
C ASP A 154 -10.24 27.88 -10.22
N ILE A 155 -10.55 26.62 -9.84
CA ILE A 155 -10.66 25.48 -10.76
C ILE A 155 -11.72 25.72 -11.83
N GLY A 156 -12.83 26.39 -11.49
CA GLY A 156 -13.90 26.74 -12.43
C GLY A 156 -13.56 27.92 -13.35
N THR A 157 -12.42 28.57 -13.18
CA THR A 157 -12.06 29.79 -13.90
C THR A 157 -11.19 29.54 -15.14
N ASP A 158 -11.00 30.58 -15.98
CA ASP A 158 -10.23 30.50 -17.23
C ASP A 158 -8.75 30.10 -17.07
N PRO A 159 -8.02 30.49 -16.01
CA PRO A 159 -6.65 30.04 -15.78
C PRO A 159 -6.51 28.51 -15.71
N CYS A 160 -7.45 27.80 -15.10
CA CYS A 160 -7.44 26.35 -15.01
C CYS A 160 -7.93 25.72 -16.33
N LYS A 161 -7.01 25.19 -17.12
CA LYS A 161 -7.34 24.47 -18.38
C LYS A 161 -7.51 22.98 -18.16
N ARG A 162 -6.79 22.41 -17.18
CA ARG A 162 -6.82 20.99 -16.88
C ARG A 162 -6.58 20.72 -15.40
N ILE A 163 -7.43 19.89 -14.82
CA ILE A 163 -7.30 19.38 -13.46
C ILE A 163 -7.06 17.86 -13.48
N ALA A 164 -6.16 17.37 -12.63
CA ALA A 164 -5.92 15.95 -12.39
C ALA A 164 -6.74 15.46 -11.19
N LEU A 165 -7.53 14.42 -11.38
CA LEU A 165 -8.35 13.77 -10.35
C LEU A 165 -8.12 12.26 -10.33
N GLY A 166 -8.41 11.60 -9.23
CA GLY A 166 -8.58 10.16 -9.19
C GLY A 166 -9.86 9.76 -9.95
N ASN A 167 -9.85 8.60 -10.60
CA ASN A 167 -11.06 8.03 -11.19
C ASN A 167 -12.02 7.51 -10.08
N GLU A 168 -13.13 6.87 -10.45
CA GLU A 168 -14.16 6.39 -9.52
C GLU A 168 -13.70 5.30 -8.53
N ASP A 169 -12.62 4.57 -8.86
CA ASP A 169 -12.02 3.54 -8.00
C ASP A 169 -11.02 4.13 -6.99
N VAL A 170 -10.64 5.39 -7.19
CA VAL A 170 -9.67 6.07 -6.32
C VAL A 170 -10.41 6.83 -5.23
N PRO A 171 -10.16 6.54 -3.93
CA PRO A 171 -10.86 7.23 -2.85
C PRO A 171 -10.78 8.75 -2.91
N VAL A 172 -9.61 9.35 -3.20
CA VAL A 172 -9.51 10.81 -3.35
C VAL A 172 -10.32 11.34 -4.53
N GLY A 173 -10.59 10.53 -5.54
CA GLY A 173 -11.52 10.88 -6.63
C GLY A 173 -12.95 11.09 -6.12
N SER A 174 -13.42 10.23 -5.20
CA SER A 174 -14.75 10.40 -4.59
C SER A 174 -14.84 11.69 -3.77
N TYR A 175 -13.80 12.03 -2.98
CA TYR A 175 -13.72 13.30 -2.26
C TYR A 175 -13.62 14.51 -3.21
N SER A 176 -12.90 14.36 -4.33
CA SER A 176 -12.83 15.40 -5.37
C SER A 176 -14.18 15.69 -5.98
N VAL A 177 -14.96 14.65 -6.31
CA VAL A 177 -16.34 14.78 -6.82
C VAL A 177 -17.22 15.49 -5.79
N GLU A 178 -17.10 15.15 -4.50
CA GLU A 178 -17.84 15.81 -3.43
C GLU A 178 -17.54 17.31 -3.38
N ILE A 179 -16.25 17.71 -3.35
CA ILE A 179 -15.81 19.11 -3.34
C ILE A 179 -16.34 19.85 -4.57
N LEU A 180 -16.09 19.33 -5.77
CA LEU A 180 -16.46 20.00 -7.02
C LEU A 180 -17.98 20.09 -7.22
N THR A 181 -18.74 19.11 -6.67
CA THR A 181 -20.20 19.14 -6.65
C THR A 181 -20.70 20.22 -5.68
N ASN A 182 -20.14 20.32 -4.49
CA ASN A 182 -20.50 21.34 -3.51
C ASN A 182 -20.20 22.76 -4.00
N LEU A 183 -19.13 22.92 -4.79
CA LEU A 183 -18.81 24.18 -5.48
C LEU A 183 -19.68 24.43 -6.73
N GLY A 184 -20.40 23.41 -7.22
CA GLY A 184 -21.27 23.53 -8.40
C GLY A 184 -20.54 23.64 -9.74
N ILE A 185 -19.27 23.18 -9.80
CA ILE A 185 -18.41 23.31 -11.01
C ILE A 185 -18.11 21.97 -11.71
N LEU A 186 -18.49 20.83 -11.12
CA LEU A 186 -18.17 19.49 -11.66
C LEU A 186 -18.69 19.32 -13.10
N ASP A 187 -19.97 19.61 -13.35
CA ASP A 187 -20.60 19.44 -14.66
C ASP A 187 -19.91 20.29 -15.76
N GLU A 188 -19.44 21.49 -15.41
CA GLU A 188 -18.69 22.36 -16.33
C GLU A 188 -17.32 21.76 -16.67
N LEU A 189 -16.60 21.23 -15.68
CA LEU A 189 -15.30 20.60 -15.88
C LEU A 189 -15.40 19.35 -16.76
N GLU A 190 -16.42 18.52 -16.53
CA GLU A 190 -16.69 17.32 -17.33
C GLU A 190 -17.07 17.66 -18.77
N SER A 191 -18.07 18.54 -18.96
CA SER A 191 -18.52 18.95 -20.30
C SER A 191 -17.43 19.69 -21.08
N GLY A 192 -16.57 20.42 -20.39
CA GLY A 192 -15.42 21.12 -20.97
C GLY A 192 -14.20 20.22 -21.25
N ASN A 193 -14.25 18.92 -20.94
CA ASN A 193 -13.11 17.99 -21.01
C ASN A 193 -11.86 18.54 -20.30
N LYS A 194 -12.07 19.20 -19.15
CA LYS A 194 -10.99 19.79 -18.37
C LYS A 194 -10.34 18.79 -17.39
N ILE A 195 -10.94 17.61 -17.19
CA ILE A 195 -10.47 16.61 -16.22
C ILE A 195 -9.57 15.59 -16.91
N THR A 196 -8.45 15.25 -16.25
CA THR A 196 -7.66 14.08 -16.54
C THR A 196 -7.68 13.15 -15.31
N TYR A 197 -7.77 11.85 -15.55
CA TYR A 197 -7.92 10.88 -14.48
C TYR A 197 -6.65 10.05 -14.26
N GLY A 198 -6.31 9.82 -12.99
CA GLY A 198 -5.34 8.81 -12.57
C GLY A 198 -6.04 7.57 -12.04
N SER A 199 -5.45 6.41 -12.22
CA SER A 199 -5.94 5.13 -11.69
C SER A 199 -5.67 4.95 -10.20
N ASN A 200 -4.78 5.74 -9.64
CA ASN A 200 -4.49 5.88 -8.21
C ASN A 200 -3.95 7.29 -7.92
N VAL A 201 -3.79 7.64 -6.63
CA VAL A 201 -3.36 8.99 -6.23
C VAL A 201 -1.94 9.32 -6.67
N LYS A 202 -1.04 8.33 -6.81
CA LYS A 202 0.34 8.56 -7.28
C LYS A 202 0.39 8.97 -8.74
N GLU A 203 -0.52 8.47 -9.58
CA GLU A 203 -0.68 8.98 -10.95
C GLU A 203 -1.19 10.41 -10.96
N VAL A 204 -2.13 10.77 -10.08
CA VAL A 204 -2.63 12.15 -9.96
C VAL A 204 -1.50 13.10 -9.57
N THR A 205 -0.73 12.78 -8.51
CA THR A 205 0.43 13.61 -8.11
C THR A 205 1.49 13.71 -9.20
N THR A 206 1.71 12.63 -9.96
CA THR A 206 2.64 12.63 -11.10
C THR A 206 2.19 13.58 -12.19
N GLN A 207 0.89 13.57 -12.56
CA GLN A 207 0.34 14.48 -13.56
C GLN A 207 0.52 15.95 -13.16
N VAL A 208 0.32 16.28 -11.89
CA VAL A 208 0.56 17.65 -11.37
C VAL A 208 2.04 17.97 -11.39
N LYS A 209 2.90 17.08 -10.89
CA LYS A 209 4.35 17.28 -10.82
C LYS A 209 5.00 17.51 -12.18
N GLU A 210 4.53 16.78 -13.19
CA GLU A 210 5.00 16.90 -14.58
C GLU A 210 4.34 18.05 -15.33
N ALA A 211 3.51 18.87 -14.66
CA ALA A 211 2.72 19.94 -15.25
C ALA A 211 1.85 19.46 -16.45
N ALA A 212 1.40 18.20 -16.42
CA ALA A 212 0.41 17.67 -17.36
C ALA A 212 -1.01 18.18 -17.03
N ALA A 213 -1.20 18.66 -15.80
CA ALA A 213 -2.38 19.38 -15.33
C ALA A 213 -1.96 20.67 -14.62
N ASP A 214 -2.83 21.67 -14.61
CA ASP A 214 -2.60 22.96 -13.95
C ASP A 214 -2.73 22.85 -12.44
N CYS A 215 -3.52 21.89 -11.97
CA CYS A 215 -3.68 21.54 -10.56
C CYS A 215 -4.20 20.11 -10.42
N GLY A 216 -4.29 19.63 -9.18
CA GLY A 216 -4.89 18.34 -8.88
C GLY A 216 -5.40 18.27 -7.44
N ILE A 217 -6.46 17.50 -7.23
CA ILE A 217 -6.99 17.23 -5.88
C ILE A 217 -6.39 15.92 -5.40
N VAL A 218 -5.63 15.98 -4.31
CA VAL A 218 -4.86 14.87 -3.75
C VAL A 218 -4.94 14.89 -2.22
N TYR A 219 -4.36 13.90 -1.56
CA TYR A 219 -4.18 13.96 -0.11
C TYR A 219 -2.97 14.82 0.26
N ALA A 220 -3.03 15.47 1.42
CA ALA A 220 -1.94 16.29 1.95
C ALA A 220 -0.62 15.50 2.08
N THR A 221 -0.71 14.23 2.50
CA THR A 221 0.44 13.33 2.61
C THR A 221 1.06 12.98 1.27
N ASP A 222 0.25 12.83 0.21
CA ASP A 222 0.73 12.56 -1.15
C ASP A 222 1.39 13.81 -1.76
N ALA A 223 0.79 14.99 -1.55
CA ALA A 223 1.40 16.26 -1.95
C ALA A 223 2.75 16.45 -1.26
N PHE A 224 2.84 16.21 0.05
CA PHE A 224 4.08 16.27 0.81
C PHE A 224 5.13 15.30 0.26
N SER A 225 4.79 14.02 0.09
CA SER A 225 5.72 12.99 -0.40
C SER A 225 6.20 13.27 -1.83
N ALA A 226 5.34 13.84 -2.69
CA ALA A 226 5.68 14.22 -4.04
C ALA A 226 6.45 15.55 -4.13
N GLY A 227 6.53 16.33 -3.03
CA GLY A 227 7.12 17.65 -2.99
C GLY A 227 6.34 18.69 -3.80
N LEU A 228 5.01 18.56 -3.83
CA LEU A 228 4.11 19.50 -4.50
C LEU A 228 3.77 20.67 -3.57
N GLU A 229 3.58 21.84 -4.17
CA GLU A 229 3.00 22.99 -3.49
C GLU A 229 1.50 22.79 -3.33
N THR A 230 0.98 23.07 -2.13
CA THR A 230 -0.46 23.05 -1.82
C THR A 230 -0.95 24.47 -1.62
N VAL A 231 -2.03 24.82 -2.31
CA VAL A 231 -2.57 26.20 -2.30
C VAL A 231 -3.88 26.29 -1.53
N ASP A 232 -4.59 25.17 -1.36
CA ASP A 232 -5.83 25.13 -0.59
C ASP A 232 -6.03 23.76 0.08
N GLN A 233 -6.87 23.72 1.13
CA GLN A 233 -7.23 22.50 1.86
C GLN A 233 -8.73 22.49 2.10
N ALA A 234 -9.37 21.36 1.71
CA ALA A 234 -10.80 21.18 1.90
C ALA A 234 -11.21 21.23 3.37
N THR A 235 -12.31 21.92 3.62
CA THR A 235 -12.97 22.02 4.92
C THR A 235 -13.96 20.90 5.14
N VAL A 236 -14.47 20.75 6.36
CA VAL A 236 -15.50 19.76 6.69
C VAL A 236 -16.87 20.06 6.05
N GLU A 237 -17.09 21.29 5.57
CA GLU A 237 -18.26 21.68 4.81
C GLU A 237 -18.14 21.30 3.33
N GLU A 238 -16.91 21.15 2.83
CA GLU A 238 -16.62 20.85 1.43
C GLU A 238 -16.49 19.37 1.14
N CYS A 239 -15.94 18.59 2.09
CA CYS A 239 -15.89 17.14 1.93
C CYS A 239 -15.96 16.39 3.29
N SER A 240 -16.38 15.14 3.20
CA SER A 240 -16.43 14.21 4.32
C SER A 240 -15.04 13.95 4.92
N PRO A 241 -14.95 13.60 6.23
CA PRO A 241 -13.67 13.24 6.85
C PRO A 241 -12.98 12.06 6.14
N VAL A 242 -11.69 12.20 5.90
CA VAL A 242 -10.86 11.19 5.23
C VAL A 242 -10.30 10.22 6.26
N ILE A 243 -10.96 9.10 6.45
CA ILE A 243 -10.56 8.05 7.41
C ILE A 243 -10.01 6.84 6.64
N TYR A 244 -8.91 6.30 7.14
CA TYR A 244 -8.25 5.11 6.65
C TYR A 244 -8.53 3.94 7.59
N PRO A 245 -9.53 3.10 7.27
CA PRO A 245 -9.76 1.87 8.02
C PRO A 245 -8.77 0.78 7.59
N ALA A 246 -8.45 -0.09 8.55
CA ALA A 246 -7.67 -1.30 8.35
C ALA A 246 -8.41 -2.49 8.96
N ALA A 247 -8.32 -3.65 8.31
CA ALA A 247 -8.90 -4.90 8.82
C ALA A 247 -8.24 -6.12 8.17
N LEU A 248 -8.22 -7.23 8.88
CA LEU A 248 -7.89 -8.53 8.31
C LEU A 248 -9.01 -8.96 7.34
N THR A 249 -8.61 -9.64 6.26
CA THR A 249 -9.60 -10.29 5.39
C THR A 249 -10.17 -11.54 6.07
N ALA A 250 -11.37 -11.95 5.65
CA ALA A 250 -11.99 -13.16 6.17
C ALA A 250 -11.30 -14.45 5.68
N SER A 251 -10.52 -14.35 4.60
CA SER A 251 -9.82 -15.48 3.96
C SER A 251 -8.40 -15.70 4.48
N THR A 252 -7.86 -14.83 5.33
CA THR A 252 -6.48 -14.97 5.81
C THR A 252 -6.23 -16.31 6.51
N GLU A 253 -5.13 -16.97 6.15
CA GLU A 253 -4.63 -18.17 6.83
C GLU A 253 -3.60 -17.82 7.93
N HIS A 254 -3.19 -16.53 8.02
CA HIS A 254 -2.17 -16.00 8.93
C HIS A 254 -2.73 -14.97 9.92
N ALA A 255 -3.91 -15.30 10.51
CA ALA A 255 -4.66 -14.33 11.31
C ALA A 255 -3.87 -13.78 12.52
N ASP A 256 -3.06 -14.60 13.18
CA ASP A 256 -2.30 -14.18 14.36
C ASP A 256 -1.18 -13.20 13.98
N GLU A 257 -0.44 -13.48 12.91
CA GLU A 257 0.65 -12.63 12.41
C GLU A 257 0.10 -11.34 11.79
N ALA A 258 -1.01 -11.43 11.03
CA ALA A 258 -1.68 -10.27 10.47
C ALA A 258 -2.25 -9.35 11.55
N GLN A 259 -2.82 -9.91 12.64
CA GLN A 259 -3.26 -9.13 13.80
C GLN A 259 -2.07 -8.47 14.51
N ALA A 260 -0.97 -9.20 14.70
CA ALA A 260 0.23 -8.65 15.32
C ALA A 260 0.80 -7.47 14.52
N PHE A 261 0.77 -7.55 13.18
CA PHE A 261 1.18 -6.42 12.34
C PHE A 261 0.17 -5.26 12.42
N LEU A 262 -1.12 -5.53 12.40
CA LEU A 262 -2.15 -4.48 12.58
C LEU A 262 -2.00 -3.77 13.93
N ASP A 263 -1.74 -4.53 15.00
CA ASP A 263 -1.50 -3.98 16.33
C ASP A 263 -0.22 -3.11 16.34
N TYR A 264 0.84 -3.55 15.63
CA TYR A 264 2.06 -2.76 15.49
C TYR A 264 1.82 -1.42 14.80
N LEU A 265 0.93 -1.35 13.80
CA LEU A 265 0.57 -0.09 13.13
C LEU A 265 -0.03 0.96 14.08
N THR A 266 -0.52 0.54 15.27
CA THR A 266 -1.07 1.43 16.30
C THR A 266 -0.06 1.86 17.37
N THR A 267 1.17 1.35 17.31
CA THR A 267 2.23 1.69 18.28
C THR A 267 2.78 3.10 18.05
N ASP A 268 3.43 3.67 19.08
CA ASP A 268 4.07 4.99 18.99
C ASP A 268 5.16 5.02 17.89
N ASP A 269 5.86 3.91 17.66
CA ASP A 269 6.92 3.82 16.65
C ASP A 269 6.34 3.94 15.23
N ALA A 270 5.29 3.18 14.91
CA ALA A 270 4.61 3.27 13.63
C ALA A 270 3.87 4.62 13.47
N ALA A 271 3.22 5.10 14.54
CA ALA A 271 2.54 6.40 14.57
C ALA A 271 3.50 7.55 14.24
N ALA A 272 4.74 7.52 14.74
CA ALA A 272 5.74 8.55 14.44
C ALA A 272 6.03 8.65 12.93
N ILE A 273 6.08 7.51 12.21
CA ILE A 273 6.28 7.48 10.76
C ILE A 273 5.07 8.09 10.05
N PHE A 274 3.85 7.65 10.38
CA PHE A 274 2.63 8.21 9.78
C PHE A 274 2.52 9.72 10.00
N VAL A 275 2.75 10.19 11.22
CA VAL A 275 2.67 11.63 11.57
C VAL A 275 3.75 12.44 10.86
N SER A 276 4.92 11.87 10.59
CA SER A 276 6.04 12.58 9.94
C SER A 276 5.70 13.09 8.54
N VAL A 277 4.76 12.42 7.84
CA VAL A 277 4.29 12.81 6.50
C VAL A 277 2.95 13.54 6.50
N GLY A 278 2.33 13.71 7.68
CA GLY A 278 1.10 14.52 7.85
C GLY A 278 -0.18 13.74 8.12
N PHE A 279 -0.14 12.40 8.30
CA PHE A 279 -1.29 11.68 8.83
C PHE A 279 -1.55 12.04 10.30
N ALA A 280 -2.79 11.92 10.73
CA ALA A 280 -3.15 11.88 12.14
C ALA A 280 -3.62 10.47 12.52
N MET A 281 -3.23 10.01 13.72
CA MET A 281 -3.78 8.76 14.27
C MET A 281 -5.20 8.99 14.75
N VAL A 282 -6.13 8.10 14.40
CA VAL A 282 -7.49 8.12 14.98
C VAL A 282 -7.41 7.59 16.42
N LYS A 283 -8.13 8.26 17.33
CA LYS A 283 -8.10 7.94 18.78
C LYS A 283 -9.32 7.12 19.18
#